data_b1b5d6ca3591ccc643fc18950edb900c
#
_entry.id   b1b5d6ca3591ccc643fc18950edb900c
#
_cell.length_a   1.000
_cell.length_b   1.000
_cell.length_c   1.000
_cell.angle_alpha   90.00
_cell.angle_beta   90.00
_cell.angle_gamma   90.00
#
_symmetry.space_group_name_H-M   'P 1'
#
loop_
_entity.id
_entity.type
_entity.pdbx_description
1 polymer ?
#
loop_
_entity_poly.entity_id
_entity_poly.type
_entity_poly.pdbx_seq_one_letter_code
_entity_poly.pdbx_strand_id
1 'polypeptide(L)'
;MNDRSKTVLVAGAGPVGLACALELARLGRAVRIVDKKAGPSTESKAIAVNSRSLDLLEPSGVTPRIIAAGVKVLRANLHSGDRRIATLDFSGLDHRYSFAIALPQSETEKLL
;
A
#
# COMPACT_ATOMS: atom_id res chain seq x y z
N MET A 1 12.65 21.20 -20.26
CA MET A 1 12.37 20.32 -21.40
C MET A 1 11.95 18.95 -20.87
N ASN A 2 10.68 18.63 -20.97
CA ASN A 2 10.18 17.33 -20.50
C ASN A 2 10.55 16.27 -21.54
N ASP A 3 11.65 15.56 -21.30
CA ASP A 3 12.03 14.41 -22.11
C ASP A 3 11.06 13.25 -21.82
N ARG A 4 9.90 13.27 -22.49
CA ARG A 4 8.89 12.20 -22.45
C ARG A 4 9.35 10.92 -23.15
N SER A 5 10.56 10.93 -23.73
CA SER A 5 11.09 9.82 -24.53
C SER A 5 11.65 8.69 -23.67
N LYS A 6 11.93 8.92 -22.39
CA LYS A 6 12.49 7.91 -21.49
C LYS A 6 11.41 7.18 -20.73
N THR A 7 11.31 5.89 -20.98
CA THR A 7 10.46 4.98 -20.20
C THR A 7 11.18 4.57 -18.93
N VAL A 8 10.52 4.73 -17.78
CA VAL A 8 11.03 4.25 -16.49
C VAL A 8 10.73 2.76 -16.36
N LEU A 9 11.74 1.96 -16.08
CA LEU A 9 11.58 0.54 -15.81
C LEU A 9 11.47 0.33 -14.31
N VAL A 10 10.37 -0.31 -13.88
CA VAL A 10 10.15 -0.75 -12.49
C VAL A 10 10.32 -2.27 -12.46
N ALA A 11 11.30 -2.75 -11.73
CA ALA A 11 11.55 -4.17 -11.54
C ALA A 11 10.93 -4.64 -10.23
N GLY A 12 9.89 -5.46 -10.33
CA GLY A 12 9.08 -5.95 -9.24
C GLY A 12 7.67 -5.34 -9.23
N ALA A 13 6.66 -6.20 -9.32
CA ALA A 13 5.23 -5.83 -9.29
C ALA A 13 4.57 -6.20 -7.96
N GLY A 14 5.31 -6.12 -6.86
CA GLY A 14 4.76 -6.12 -5.51
C GLY A 14 4.13 -4.76 -5.17
N PRO A 15 3.61 -4.57 -3.95
CA PRO A 15 2.93 -3.33 -3.56
C PRO A 15 3.78 -2.07 -3.78
N VAL A 16 5.07 -2.15 -3.48
CA VAL A 16 6.01 -1.01 -3.64
C VAL A 16 6.21 -0.67 -5.11
N GLY A 17 6.50 -1.68 -5.95
CA GLY A 17 6.70 -1.48 -7.39
C GLY A 17 5.43 -0.99 -8.09
N LEU A 18 4.28 -1.56 -7.76
CA LEU A 18 2.99 -1.13 -8.29
C LEU A 18 2.65 0.31 -7.88
N ALA A 19 2.84 0.67 -6.61
CA ALA A 19 2.63 2.04 -6.15
C ALA A 19 3.57 3.04 -6.85
N CYS A 20 4.83 2.68 -7.02
CA CYS A 20 5.80 3.48 -7.77
C CYS A 20 5.36 3.69 -9.23
N ALA A 21 4.98 2.60 -9.92
CA ALA A 21 4.54 2.66 -11.30
C ALA A 21 3.26 3.51 -11.45
N LEU A 22 2.31 3.35 -10.53
CA LEU A 22 1.07 4.10 -10.49
C LEU A 22 1.33 5.61 -10.35
N GLU A 23 2.18 6.01 -9.41
CA GLU A 23 2.51 7.42 -9.19
C GLU A 23 3.29 8.03 -10.36
N LEU A 24 4.22 7.29 -10.95
CA LEU A 24 4.93 7.73 -12.16
C LEU A 24 3.96 7.94 -13.33
N ALA A 25 3.04 7.00 -13.54
CA ALA A 25 2.01 7.10 -14.58
C ALA A 25 1.07 8.30 -14.32
N ARG A 26 0.66 8.52 -13.07
CA ARG A 26 -0.13 9.68 -12.66
C ARG A 26 0.58 11.01 -12.96
N LEU A 27 1.89 11.03 -12.82
CA LEU A 27 2.74 12.17 -13.15
C LEU A 27 3.07 12.30 -14.66
N GLY A 28 2.43 11.49 -15.50
CA GLY A 28 2.58 11.54 -16.96
C GLY A 28 3.89 10.93 -17.47
N ARG A 29 4.54 10.07 -16.68
CA ARG A 29 5.74 9.36 -17.11
C ARG A 29 5.38 8.04 -17.77
N ALA A 30 6.08 7.70 -18.85
CA ALA A 30 5.99 6.37 -19.43
C ALA A 30 6.66 5.38 -18.49
N VAL A 31 5.94 4.31 -18.11
CA VAL A 31 6.41 3.31 -17.16
C VAL A 31 6.26 1.93 -17.76
N ARG A 32 7.27 1.10 -17.55
CA ARG A 32 7.23 -0.34 -17.82
C ARG A 32 7.53 -1.07 -16.52
N ILE A 33 6.62 -1.95 -16.10
CA ILE A 33 6.82 -2.79 -14.93
C ILE A 33 7.05 -4.23 -15.36
N VAL A 34 7.98 -4.90 -14.71
CA VAL A 34 8.32 -6.30 -14.94
C VAL A 34 8.41 -7.05 -13.62
N ASP A 35 7.99 -8.29 -13.61
CA ASP A 35 8.11 -9.18 -12.47
C ASP A 35 8.46 -10.59 -12.96
N LYS A 36 9.23 -11.33 -12.15
CA LYS A 36 9.52 -12.73 -12.40
C LYS A 36 8.34 -13.66 -12.14
N LYS A 37 7.35 -13.20 -11.37
CA LYS A 37 6.12 -13.94 -11.06
C LYS A 37 5.06 -13.68 -12.12
N ALA A 38 4.27 -14.71 -12.41
CA ALA A 38 3.20 -14.65 -13.40
C ALA A 38 1.95 -13.90 -12.92
N GLY A 39 1.82 -13.63 -11.63
CA GLY A 39 0.65 -12.97 -11.03
C GLY A 39 0.87 -12.54 -9.59
N PRO A 40 -0.18 -12.02 -8.93
CA PRO A 40 -0.11 -11.59 -7.54
C PRO A 40 0.38 -12.69 -6.62
N SER A 41 1.07 -12.31 -5.54
CA SER A 41 1.55 -13.27 -4.55
C SER A 41 0.38 -14.00 -3.89
N THR A 42 0.47 -15.32 -3.80
CA THR A 42 -0.47 -16.16 -3.02
C THR A 42 -0.14 -16.13 -1.53
N GLU A 43 1.08 -15.71 -1.18
CA GLU A 43 1.52 -15.56 0.20
C GLU A 43 1.28 -14.14 0.68
N SER A 44 0.60 -14.00 1.82
CA SER A 44 0.39 -12.70 2.45
C SER A 44 1.61 -12.34 3.29
N LYS A 45 2.47 -11.47 2.77
CA LYS A 45 3.66 -10.96 3.48
C LYS A 45 3.38 -9.64 4.21
N ALA A 46 2.30 -8.97 3.87
CA ALA A 46 1.84 -7.74 4.51
C ALA A 46 0.33 -7.78 4.64
N ILE A 47 -0.16 -7.42 5.83
CA ILE A 47 -1.58 -7.49 6.19
C ILE A 47 -2.17 -6.14 6.53
N ALA A 48 -1.41 -5.07 6.48
CA ALA A 48 -1.90 -3.74 6.83
C ALA A 48 -1.31 -2.65 5.95
N VAL A 49 -2.17 -1.69 5.60
CA VAL A 49 -1.81 -0.42 4.96
C VAL A 49 -1.92 0.68 6.01
N ASN A 50 -0.82 1.37 6.27
CA ASN A 50 -0.75 2.40 7.31
C ASN A 50 -1.28 3.76 6.82
N SER A 51 -1.48 4.67 7.77
CA SER A 51 -1.98 6.05 7.53
C SER A 51 -1.18 6.80 6.47
N ARG A 52 0.15 6.71 6.50
CA ARG A 52 1.02 7.38 5.55
C ARG A 52 0.83 6.87 4.12
N SER A 53 0.69 5.56 3.96
CA SER A 53 0.45 4.95 2.64
C SER A 53 -0.93 5.34 2.09
N LEU A 54 -1.96 5.38 2.95
CA LEU A 54 -3.30 5.84 2.56
C LEU A 54 -3.27 7.29 2.08
N ASP A 55 -2.52 8.14 2.75
CA ASP A 55 -2.34 9.54 2.38
C ASP A 55 -1.64 9.70 1.03
N LEU A 56 -0.55 8.99 0.82
CA LEU A 56 0.24 9.05 -0.40
C LEU A 56 -0.50 8.50 -1.64
N LEU A 57 -1.35 7.51 -1.47
CA LEU A 57 -2.12 6.87 -2.54
C LEU A 57 -3.44 7.59 -2.85
N GLU A 58 -3.85 8.58 -2.06
CA GLU A 58 -5.11 9.28 -2.28
C GLU A 58 -5.19 9.99 -3.63
N PRO A 59 -4.17 10.72 -4.10
CA PRO A 59 -4.24 11.40 -5.40
C PRO A 59 -4.45 10.45 -6.60
N SER A 60 -4.09 9.18 -6.47
CA SER A 60 -4.32 8.15 -7.50
C SER A 60 -5.72 7.54 -7.48
N GLY A 61 -6.54 7.87 -6.46
CA GLY A 61 -7.89 7.31 -6.28
C GLY A 61 -7.93 5.90 -5.69
N VAL A 62 -6.77 5.35 -5.28
CA VAL A 62 -6.68 3.97 -4.73
C VAL A 62 -7.11 3.93 -3.28
N THR A 63 -6.84 4.97 -2.49
CA THR A 63 -7.12 4.99 -1.05
C THR A 63 -8.58 4.69 -0.70
N PRO A 64 -9.61 5.30 -1.32
CA PRO A 64 -11.00 4.95 -1.03
C PRO A 64 -11.31 3.47 -1.31
N ARG A 65 -10.70 2.90 -2.31
CA ARG A 65 -10.88 1.49 -2.69
C ARG A 65 -10.24 0.54 -1.67
N ILE A 66 -9.06 0.88 -1.15
CA ILE A 66 -8.41 0.15 -0.06
C ILE A 66 -9.26 0.19 1.20
N ILE A 67 -9.77 1.37 1.57
CA ILE A 67 -10.63 1.54 2.75
C ILE A 67 -11.92 0.73 2.62
N ALA A 68 -12.52 0.70 1.44
CA ALA A 68 -13.74 -0.07 1.18
C ALA A 68 -13.50 -1.59 1.20
N ALA A 69 -12.33 -2.05 0.76
CA ALA A 69 -12.00 -3.47 0.67
C ALA A 69 -11.48 -4.09 1.97
N GLY A 70 -10.89 -3.29 2.85
CA GLY A 70 -10.24 -3.75 4.07
C GLY A 70 -11.03 -3.47 5.34
N VAL A 71 -10.43 -3.79 6.46
CA VAL A 71 -10.99 -3.57 7.80
C VAL A 71 -10.18 -2.50 8.52
N LYS A 72 -10.84 -1.49 9.07
CA LYS A 72 -10.19 -0.46 9.88
C LYS A 72 -9.66 -1.04 11.18
N VAL A 73 -8.38 -0.83 11.44
CA VAL A 73 -7.70 -1.21 12.67
C VAL A 73 -7.38 0.07 13.44
N LEU A 74 -8.02 0.25 14.57
CA LEU A 74 -7.78 1.39 15.47
C LEU A 74 -6.70 1.11 16.50
N ARG A 75 -6.55 -0.15 16.88
CA ARG A 75 -5.58 -0.61 17.89
C ARG A 75 -4.96 -1.93 17.49
N ALA A 76 -3.68 -2.10 17.80
CA ALA A 76 -2.98 -3.35 17.67
C ALA A 76 -2.29 -3.71 19.00
N ASN A 77 -2.54 -4.90 19.49
CA ASN A 77 -1.90 -5.42 20.71
C ASN A 77 -0.72 -6.32 20.34
N LEU A 78 0.43 -6.03 20.91
CA LEU A 78 1.62 -6.84 20.77
C LEU A 78 1.74 -7.78 21.97
N HIS A 79 1.92 -9.06 21.72
CA HIS A 79 2.06 -10.09 22.74
C HIS A 79 3.40 -10.82 22.61
N SER A 80 3.91 -11.27 23.75
CA SER A 80 4.99 -12.26 23.84
C SER A 80 4.45 -13.44 24.66
N GLY A 81 4.15 -14.55 23.97
CA GLY A 81 3.34 -15.62 24.56
C GLY A 81 1.97 -15.07 24.98
N ASP A 82 1.55 -15.38 26.21
CA ASP A 82 0.27 -14.92 26.75
C ASP A 82 0.30 -13.50 27.36
N ARG A 83 1.47 -12.87 27.39
CA ARG A 83 1.65 -11.54 27.97
C ARG A 83 1.55 -10.46 26.91
N ARG A 84 0.61 -9.52 27.10
CA ARG A 84 0.56 -8.29 26.30
C ARG A 84 1.72 -7.36 26.73
N ILE A 85 2.59 -7.01 25.78
CA ILE A 85 3.77 -6.16 26.02
C ILE A 85 3.55 -4.71 25.60
N ALA A 86 2.69 -4.46 24.61
CA ALA A 86 2.39 -3.12 24.14
C ALA A 86 1.03 -3.05 23.44
N THR A 87 0.47 -1.85 23.38
CA THR A 87 -0.68 -1.51 22.53
C THR A 87 -0.30 -0.32 21.67
N LEU A 88 -0.50 -0.45 20.35
CA LEU A 88 -0.43 0.65 19.40
C LEU A 88 -1.84 1.17 19.20
N ASP A 89 -2.08 2.43 19.53
CA ASP A 89 -3.37 3.11 19.32
C ASP A 89 -3.23 4.11 18.18
N PHE A 90 -3.83 3.80 17.04
CA PHE A 90 -3.80 4.65 15.84
C PHE A 90 -4.84 5.78 15.92
N SER A 91 -5.87 5.64 16.77
CA SER A 91 -6.94 6.64 16.88
C SER A 91 -6.47 7.97 17.47
N GLY A 92 -5.33 7.96 18.18
CA GLY A 92 -4.68 9.16 18.74
C GLY A 92 -3.77 9.90 17.76
N LEU A 93 -3.60 9.42 16.51
CA LEU A 93 -2.79 10.11 15.51
C LEU A 93 -3.47 11.40 15.05
N ASP A 94 -2.71 12.49 15.04
CA ASP A 94 -3.12 13.75 14.40
C ASP A 94 -2.94 13.63 12.88
N HIS A 95 -3.85 12.87 12.26
CA HIS A 95 -3.84 12.56 10.84
C HIS A 95 -5.26 12.27 10.36
N ARG A 96 -5.59 12.66 9.11
CA ARG A 96 -6.92 12.39 8.53
C ARG A 96 -7.25 10.90 8.43
N TYR A 97 -6.24 10.04 8.34
CA TYR A 97 -6.36 8.58 8.44
C TYR A 97 -5.79 8.11 9.78
N SER A 98 -6.53 8.25 10.85
CA SER A 98 -6.15 7.83 12.21
C SER A 98 -6.44 6.34 12.44
N PHE A 99 -6.09 5.51 11.49
CA PHE A 99 -6.26 4.05 11.50
C PHE A 99 -5.32 3.39 10.50
N ALA A 100 -5.11 2.09 10.63
CA ALA A 100 -4.56 1.25 9.58
C ALA A 100 -5.68 0.45 8.91
N ILE A 101 -5.48 -0.02 7.71
CA ILE A 101 -6.40 -0.92 7.01
C ILE A 101 -5.79 -2.31 6.97
N ALA A 102 -6.45 -3.29 7.59
CA ALA A 102 -6.10 -4.69 7.42
C ALA A 102 -6.65 -5.19 6.07
N LEU A 103 -5.73 -5.54 5.18
CA LEU A 103 -6.05 -6.03 3.85
C LEU A 103 -4.90 -6.95 3.39
N PRO A 104 -5.20 -8.17 2.91
CA PRO A 104 -4.17 -9.05 2.38
C PRO A 104 -3.36 -8.37 1.25
N GLN A 105 -2.05 -8.64 1.21
CA GLN A 105 -1.18 -8.06 0.20
C GLN A 105 -1.68 -8.30 -1.23
N SER A 106 -2.18 -9.53 -1.50
CA SER A 106 -2.72 -9.89 -2.81
C SER A 106 -3.89 -9.00 -3.24
N GLU A 107 -4.74 -8.60 -2.29
CA GLU A 107 -5.85 -7.68 -2.56
C GLU A 107 -5.35 -6.24 -2.77
N THR A 108 -4.36 -5.81 -2.00
CA THR A 108 -3.70 -4.51 -2.20
C THR A 108 -3.07 -4.43 -3.59
N GLU A 109 -2.37 -5.47 -4.02
CA GLU A 109 -1.76 -5.55 -5.36
C GLU A 109 -2.80 -5.46 -6.49
N LYS A 110 -3.98 -6.06 -6.32
CA LYS A 110 -5.06 -5.97 -7.31
C LYS A 110 -5.66 -4.57 -7.42
N LEU A 111 -5.64 -3.79 -6.35
CA LEU A 111 -6.17 -2.43 -6.32
C LEU A 111 -5.18 -1.40 -6.89
N LEU A 112 -3.89 -1.68 -6.80
CA LEU A 112 -2.82 -0.85 -7.35
C LEU A 112 -2.67 -1.04 -8.86
#